data_5a380d7f505e75aebf0fe0da47dc27b4
#
_entry.id   5a380d7f505e75aebf0fe0da47dc27b4
#
_cell.length_a   1.000
_cell.length_b   1.000
_cell.length_c   1.000
_cell.angle_alpha   90.00
_cell.angle_beta   90.00
_cell.angle_gamma   90.00
#
_symmetry.space_group_name_H-M   'P 1'
#
loop_
_entity.id
_entity.type
_entity.pdbx_description
1 polymer ?
#
loop_
_entity_poly.entity_id
_entity_poly.type
_entity_poly.pdbx_seq_one_letter_code
_entity_poly.pdbx_strand_id
1 'polypeptide(L)'
;MAEKNTPSSPLDLFTPTFFQQPHAMLAQLRQSAPALPVTTPNGLRTWLVTRYEEARALLADERLSKDMRVGRHLMSRNFVDPAKQAEFLKETGERSQFPQVLSVHMLYSDPPDHTRLRRLVGRAFTSRRVASLQPRIAALTAELLDGVALHRRTDLMEALAFPVPFTVICWLIGVPPGDRTVFRRWSNLLVSGAGTEEVRQACVDMIGYLRTLIDSKRAAPDDDLLSDLVHTTADGERLTPDELISMACLLLVAGHETTVNLIGNGALALFRHPQVRDQLASDESLWPAAIEEFLRYDGPLTNATWRFTTEPVRVGDVVIPEGELVTISLGAAARDPERHENPDQLDIGRDNSGGIAFGHGIHHCLGAPLARLEGRMVLSQLFTRFPDMRLAVAPDELRWRSSLMMRGLEELPVLTK
;
A
#
# COMPACT_ATOMS: atom_id res chain seq x y z
N MET A 1 41.75 -6.00 12.10
CA MET A 1 40.52 -6.14 11.31
C MET A 1 39.52 -6.78 12.24
N ALA A 2 38.59 -5.98 12.79
CA ALA A 2 37.58 -6.49 13.71
C ALA A 2 36.39 -6.97 12.88
N GLU A 3 36.11 -8.26 12.92
CA GLU A 3 34.80 -8.81 12.56
C GLU A 3 33.79 -8.18 13.47
N LYS A 4 33.08 -7.16 12.96
CA LYS A 4 31.94 -6.57 13.66
C LYS A 4 30.77 -7.55 13.57
N ASN A 5 30.42 -8.10 14.73
CA ASN A 5 29.28 -8.94 15.05
C ASN A 5 28.02 -8.55 14.26
N THR A 6 27.69 -9.32 13.24
CA THR A 6 26.30 -9.47 12.80
C THR A 6 25.57 -10.16 13.97
N PRO A 7 24.42 -9.66 14.45
CA PRO A 7 23.67 -10.32 15.51
C PRO A 7 23.41 -11.77 15.12
N SER A 8 23.81 -12.72 15.95
CA SER A 8 23.75 -14.16 15.67
C SER A 8 22.32 -14.72 15.63
N SER A 9 21.32 -13.94 16.02
CA SER A 9 19.90 -14.32 15.98
C SER A 9 19.06 -13.12 15.52
N PRO A 10 18.05 -13.34 14.64
CA PRO A 10 17.13 -12.30 14.22
C PRO A 10 16.30 -11.77 15.40
N LEU A 11 16.00 -10.46 15.39
CA LEU A 11 15.14 -9.84 16.39
C LEU A 11 13.67 -10.19 16.14
N ASP A 12 12.96 -10.59 17.18
CA ASP A 12 11.49 -10.70 17.15
C ASP A 12 10.86 -9.32 17.37
N LEU A 13 10.72 -8.59 16.28
CA LEU A 13 10.31 -7.19 16.27
C LEU A 13 8.78 -7.02 16.24
N PHE A 14 8.09 -7.84 15.46
CA PHE A 14 6.70 -7.61 15.05
C PHE A 14 5.70 -8.13 16.09
N THR A 15 5.76 -7.58 17.29
CA THR A 15 4.83 -7.87 18.40
C THR A 15 3.51 -7.09 18.24
N PRO A 16 2.43 -7.46 18.97
CA PRO A 16 1.22 -6.65 19.01
C PRO A 16 1.49 -5.19 19.40
N THR A 17 2.40 -4.94 20.35
CA THR A 17 2.79 -3.59 20.76
C THR A 17 3.47 -2.81 19.63
N PHE A 18 4.30 -3.48 18.84
CA PHE A 18 4.93 -2.86 17.66
C PHE A 18 3.88 -2.35 16.67
N PHE A 19 2.87 -3.15 16.34
CA PHE A 19 1.84 -2.70 15.41
C PHE A 19 1.03 -1.50 15.92
N GLN A 20 0.88 -1.36 17.23
CA GLN A 20 0.22 -0.19 17.81
C GLN A 20 1.12 1.06 17.81
N GLN A 21 2.41 0.92 18.14
CA GLN A 21 3.37 2.02 18.35
C GLN A 21 4.75 1.72 17.75
N PRO A 22 4.89 1.66 16.40
CA PRO A 22 6.14 1.23 15.76
C PRO A 22 7.26 2.26 15.81
N HIS A 23 6.95 3.56 15.87
CA HIS A 23 7.89 4.62 15.58
C HIS A 23 9.09 4.69 16.53
N ALA A 24 8.88 4.55 17.85
CA ALA A 24 9.96 4.60 18.83
C ALA A 24 10.96 3.42 18.62
N MET A 25 10.42 2.22 18.38
CA MET A 25 11.25 1.04 18.14
C MET A 25 12.01 1.13 16.80
N LEU A 26 11.35 1.60 15.75
CA LEU A 26 11.98 1.83 14.45
C LEU A 26 13.08 2.90 14.53
N ALA A 27 12.92 3.94 15.37
CA ALA A 27 13.94 4.95 15.61
C ALA A 27 15.19 4.34 16.29
N GLN A 28 15.01 3.46 17.27
CA GLN A 28 16.12 2.75 17.92
C GLN A 28 16.86 1.83 16.93
N LEU A 29 16.12 1.08 16.10
CA LEU A 29 16.73 0.21 15.09
C LEU A 29 17.52 1.01 14.06
N ARG A 30 17.02 2.14 13.60
CA ARG A 30 17.69 3.03 12.66
C ARG A 30 19.05 3.53 13.20
N GLN A 31 19.14 3.80 14.51
CA GLN A 31 20.38 4.22 15.16
C GLN A 31 21.39 3.07 15.26
N SER A 32 20.92 1.82 15.42
CA SER A 32 21.79 0.67 15.70
C SER A 32 22.56 0.18 14.47
N ALA A 33 21.91 0.10 13.29
CA ALA A 33 22.56 -0.32 12.04
C ALA A 33 21.74 0.09 10.80
N PRO A 34 22.38 0.18 9.60
CA PRO A 34 21.68 0.51 8.36
C PRO A 34 20.75 -0.63 7.87
N ALA A 35 21.08 -1.88 8.19
CA ALA A 35 20.27 -3.06 7.93
C ALA A 35 20.41 -4.07 9.07
N LEU A 36 19.31 -4.71 9.47
CA LEU A 36 19.23 -5.61 10.60
C LEU A 36 18.42 -6.86 10.24
N PRO A 37 18.90 -8.08 10.60
CA PRO A 37 18.11 -9.29 10.47
C PRO A 37 16.98 -9.30 11.52
N VAL A 38 15.74 -9.45 11.06
CA VAL A 38 14.53 -9.55 11.90
C VAL A 38 13.70 -10.77 11.50
N THR A 39 12.87 -11.27 12.42
CA THR A 39 11.92 -12.34 12.13
C THR A 39 10.52 -11.78 12.03
N THR A 40 9.78 -12.14 10.99
CA THR A 40 8.37 -11.81 10.82
C THR A 40 7.49 -12.73 11.69
N PRO A 41 6.21 -12.39 11.98
CA PRO A 41 5.32 -13.23 12.80
C PRO A 41 5.12 -14.64 12.26
N ASN A 42 5.16 -14.81 10.94
CA ASN A 42 5.07 -16.12 10.30
C ASN A 42 6.42 -16.87 10.25
N GLY A 43 7.49 -16.33 10.87
CA GLY A 43 8.78 -17.01 11.02
C GLY A 43 9.75 -16.83 9.86
N LEU A 44 9.50 -15.91 8.94
CA LEU A 44 10.45 -15.54 7.89
C LEU A 44 11.54 -14.61 8.43
N ARG A 45 12.80 -14.94 8.18
CA ARG A 45 13.92 -14.02 8.37
C ARG A 45 13.95 -13.02 7.21
N THR A 46 14.15 -11.75 7.52
CA THR A 46 14.32 -10.68 6.53
C THR A 46 15.29 -9.63 7.04
N TRP A 47 15.98 -8.96 6.14
CA TRP A 47 16.82 -7.80 6.46
C TRP A 47 15.95 -6.54 6.43
N LEU A 48 15.80 -5.89 7.58
CA LEU A 48 15.05 -4.64 7.72
C LEU A 48 15.96 -3.44 7.51
N VAL A 49 15.61 -2.58 6.55
CA VAL A 49 16.32 -1.33 6.23
C VAL A 49 15.45 -0.16 6.66
N THR A 50 16.02 0.78 7.46
CA THR A 50 15.25 1.81 8.16
C THR A 50 15.71 3.25 7.89
N ARG A 51 16.92 3.46 7.34
CA ARG A 51 17.48 4.78 7.01
C ARG A 51 17.03 5.24 5.63
N TYR A 52 16.87 6.53 5.46
CA TYR A 52 16.30 7.10 4.23
C TYR A 52 17.19 6.87 3.00
N GLU A 53 18.49 7.18 3.07
CA GLU A 53 19.38 7.06 1.92
C GLU A 53 19.53 5.61 1.46
N GLU A 54 19.72 4.68 2.39
CA GLU A 54 19.80 3.25 2.09
C GLU A 54 18.46 2.71 1.55
N ALA A 55 17.33 3.10 2.16
CA ALA A 55 16.01 2.70 1.69
C ALA A 55 15.77 3.18 0.25
N ARG A 56 16.09 4.45 -0.03
CA ARG A 56 15.92 5.05 -1.35
C ARG A 56 16.81 4.38 -2.40
N ALA A 57 18.08 4.12 -2.06
CA ALA A 57 19.02 3.44 -2.94
C ALA A 57 18.54 2.02 -3.26
N LEU A 58 18.16 1.24 -2.24
CA LEU A 58 17.71 -0.14 -2.42
C LEU A 58 16.36 -0.27 -3.14
N LEU A 59 15.49 0.73 -3.06
CA LEU A 59 14.24 0.75 -3.83
C LEU A 59 14.47 0.79 -5.34
N ALA A 60 15.63 1.29 -5.79
CA ALA A 60 16.03 1.39 -7.20
C ALA A 60 17.14 0.39 -7.60
N ASP A 61 17.62 -0.43 -6.70
CA ASP A 61 18.74 -1.35 -6.94
C ASP A 61 18.27 -2.59 -7.73
N GLU A 62 18.84 -2.81 -8.90
CA GLU A 62 18.50 -3.92 -9.80
C GLU A 62 18.89 -5.30 -9.22
N ARG A 63 19.80 -5.34 -8.23
CA ARG A 63 20.18 -6.56 -7.51
C ARG A 63 19.11 -7.04 -6.53
N LEU A 64 18.06 -6.23 -6.31
CA LEU A 64 16.91 -6.57 -5.48
C LEU A 64 15.73 -6.96 -6.34
N SER A 65 15.64 -8.24 -6.68
CA SER A 65 14.57 -8.83 -7.49
C SER A 65 13.22 -8.82 -6.78
N LYS A 66 12.17 -8.70 -7.57
CA LYS A 66 10.76 -8.90 -7.17
C LYS A 66 10.09 -10.05 -7.92
N ASP A 67 10.83 -10.77 -8.73
CA ASP A 67 10.29 -11.89 -9.50
C ASP A 67 9.88 -13.06 -8.59
N MET A 68 8.59 -13.26 -8.46
CA MET A 68 8.02 -14.33 -7.63
C MET A 68 8.29 -15.73 -8.17
N ARG A 69 8.74 -15.88 -9.43
CA ARG A 69 9.19 -17.18 -9.98
C ARG A 69 10.43 -17.68 -9.23
N VAL A 70 11.34 -16.75 -8.88
CA VAL A 70 12.53 -17.01 -8.07
C VAL A 70 12.21 -16.84 -6.59
N GLY A 71 11.45 -15.82 -6.25
CA GLY A 71 11.13 -15.40 -4.89
C GLY A 71 10.52 -16.48 -4.01
N ARG A 72 9.64 -17.34 -4.54
CA ARG A 72 9.02 -18.44 -3.77
C ARG A 72 10.04 -19.43 -3.23
N HIS A 73 11.02 -19.81 -4.03
CA HIS A 73 12.09 -20.71 -3.60
C HIS A 73 12.97 -20.04 -2.53
N LEU A 74 13.30 -18.77 -2.72
CA LEU A 74 14.09 -18.00 -1.76
C LEU A 74 13.32 -17.78 -0.44
N MET A 75 12.02 -17.49 -0.50
CA MET A 75 11.18 -17.39 0.71
C MET A 75 11.25 -18.67 1.54
N SER A 76 11.12 -19.85 0.90
CA SER A 76 11.14 -21.11 1.63
C SER A 76 12.44 -21.32 2.43
N ARG A 77 13.57 -20.84 1.92
CA ARG A 77 14.90 -20.95 2.58
C ARG A 77 15.07 -19.96 3.74
N ASN A 78 14.26 -18.93 3.82
CA ASN A 78 14.38 -17.87 4.83
C ASN A 78 13.52 -18.14 6.09
N PHE A 79 12.86 -19.28 6.23
CA PHE A 79 12.18 -19.64 7.48
C PHE A 79 13.20 -19.99 8.57
N VAL A 80 13.01 -19.42 9.76
CA VAL A 80 13.83 -19.71 10.95
C VAL A 80 13.43 -21.07 11.55
N ASP A 81 12.13 -21.41 11.48
CA ASP A 81 11.57 -22.64 12.01
C ASP A 81 11.30 -23.65 10.88
N PRO A 82 11.96 -24.86 10.91
CA PRO A 82 11.72 -25.91 9.93
C PRO A 82 10.26 -26.38 9.83
N ALA A 83 9.49 -26.32 10.93
CA ALA A 83 8.08 -26.72 10.91
C ALA A 83 7.24 -25.71 10.10
N LYS A 84 7.47 -24.41 10.29
CA LYS A 84 6.84 -23.33 9.50
C LYS A 84 7.28 -23.37 8.04
N GLN A 85 8.55 -23.70 7.78
CA GLN A 85 9.03 -23.92 6.41
C GLN A 85 8.28 -25.09 5.74
N ALA A 86 8.11 -26.21 6.43
CA ALA A 86 7.38 -27.37 5.90
C ALA A 86 5.90 -27.04 5.64
N GLU A 87 5.26 -26.28 6.53
CA GLU A 87 3.91 -25.78 6.36
C GLU A 87 3.78 -24.90 5.12
N PHE A 88 4.67 -23.90 4.98
CA PHE A 88 4.75 -23.04 3.79
C PHE A 88 4.92 -23.82 2.50
N LEU A 89 5.84 -24.80 2.47
CA LEU A 89 6.08 -25.63 1.29
C LEU A 89 4.86 -26.51 0.95
N LYS A 90 4.12 -26.96 1.96
CA LYS A 90 2.86 -27.71 1.77
C LYS A 90 1.77 -26.80 1.18
N GLU A 91 1.70 -25.53 1.63
CA GLU A 91 0.71 -24.56 1.16
C GLU A 91 1.05 -24.00 -0.23
N THR A 92 2.35 -23.82 -0.54
CA THR A 92 2.83 -23.20 -1.79
C THR A 92 3.27 -24.20 -2.85
N GLY A 93 3.24 -25.52 -2.57
CA GLY A 93 3.49 -26.59 -3.53
C GLY A 93 2.49 -26.60 -4.69
N GLU A 94 2.32 -27.71 -5.39
CA GLU A 94 1.43 -27.84 -6.55
C GLU A 94 -0.04 -27.42 -6.30
N ARG A 95 -0.42 -27.29 -5.02
CA ARG A 95 -1.75 -26.82 -4.56
C ARG A 95 -1.68 -25.41 -3.95
N SER A 96 -0.87 -24.50 -4.50
CA SER A 96 -0.82 -23.11 -4.03
C SER A 96 -2.22 -22.52 -3.82
N GLN A 97 -2.46 -21.95 -2.64
CA GLN A 97 -3.75 -21.32 -2.31
C GLN A 97 -4.02 -20.10 -3.22
N PHE A 98 -2.96 -19.40 -3.65
CA PHE A 98 -3.04 -18.31 -4.60
C PHE A 98 -2.78 -18.84 -6.02
N PRO A 99 -3.78 -18.77 -6.92
CA PRO A 99 -3.60 -19.09 -8.32
C PRO A 99 -2.43 -18.30 -8.93
N GLN A 100 -1.53 -19.00 -9.64
CA GLN A 100 -0.35 -18.36 -10.24
C GLN A 100 -0.71 -17.17 -11.13
N VAL A 101 -1.88 -17.21 -11.77
CA VAL A 101 -2.41 -16.13 -12.61
C VAL A 101 -2.46 -14.79 -11.87
N LEU A 102 -2.65 -14.76 -10.55
CA LEU A 102 -2.68 -13.52 -9.76
C LEU A 102 -1.30 -12.90 -9.48
N SER A 103 -0.22 -13.55 -9.91
CA SER A 103 1.16 -13.07 -9.72
C SER A 103 1.83 -12.60 -11.01
N VAL A 104 1.13 -12.67 -12.16
CA VAL A 104 1.69 -12.31 -13.48
C VAL A 104 1.43 -10.82 -13.77
N HIS A 105 2.00 -9.94 -12.97
CA HIS A 105 1.80 -8.50 -13.09
C HIS A 105 3.09 -7.71 -12.81
N MET A 106 3.11 -6.42 -13.17
CA MET A 106 4.30 -5.56 -13.06
C MET A 106 4.87 -5.42 -11.64
N LEU A 107 4.11 -5.66 -10.56
CA LEU A 107 4.61 -5.53 -9.20
C LEU A 107 5.56 -6.67 -8.81
N TYR A 108 5.36 -7.87 -9.40
CA TYR A 108 6.12 -9.09 -9.13
C TYR A 108 6.93 -9.54 -10.35
N SER A 109 7.43 -8.59 -11.12
CA SER A 109 8.28 -8.82 -12.29
C SER A 109 9.48 -7.90 -12.27
N ASP A 110 10.59 -8.37 -12.85
CA ASP A 110 11.78 -7.58 -13.14
C ASP A 110 11.87 -7.29 -14.65
N PRO A 111 12.75 -6.37 -15.07
CA PRO A 111 13.04 -6.18 -16.49
C PRO A 111 13.52 -7.48 -17.17
N PRO A 112 13.12 -7.77 -18.42
CA PRO A 112 12.35 -6.90 -19.33
C PRO A 112 10.83 -6.96 -19.13
N ASP A 113 10.29 -7.98 -18.46
CA ASP A 113 8.84 -8.20 -18.28
C ASP A 113 8.19 -7.00 -17.57
N HIS A 114 8.78 -6.53 -16.45
CA HIS A 114 8.31 -5.32 -15.75
C HIS A 114 8.20 -4.12 -16.71
N THR A 115 9.24 -3.85 -17.48
CA THR A 115 9.29 -2.67 -18.38
C THR A 115 8.17 -2.72 -19.42
N ARG A 116 7.93 -3.91 -19.99
CA ARG A 116 6.86 -4.15 -20.96
C ARG A 116 5.48 -3.93 -20.33
N LEU A 117 5.20 -4.59 -19.19
CA LEU A 117 3.92 -4.47 -18.50
C LEU A 117 3.66 -3.04 -18.04
N ARG A 118 4.68 -2.39 -17.45
CA ARG A 118 4.58 -1.01 -16.97
C ARG A 118 4.26 -0.02 -18.10
N ARG A 119 4.87 -0.20 -19.26
CA ARG A 119 4.63 0.63 -20.45
C ARG A 119 3.20 0.49 -20.97
N LEU A 120 2.68 -0.74 -21.05
CA LEU A 120 1.31 -1.02 -21.47
C LEU A 120 0.29 -0.39 -20.53
N VAL A 121 0.45 -0.61 -19.22
CA VAL A 121 -0.48 -0.06 -18.22
C VAL A 121 -0.38 1.47 -18.14
N GLY A 122 0.83 2.03 -18.23
CA GLY A 122 1.05 3.48 -18.19
C GLY A 122 0.38 4.24 -19.33
N ARG A 123 0.18 3.61 -20.51
CA ARG A 123 -0.57 4.20 -21.62
C ARG A 123 -2.07 4.34 -21.33
N ALA A 124 -2.64 3.42 -20.58
CA ALA A 124 -4.05 3.45 -20.17
C ALA A 124 -4.27 4.29 -18.90
N PHE A 125 -3.31 4.27 -17.95
CA PHE A 125 -3.39 5.01 -16.69
C PHE A 125 -2.71 6.39 -16.81
N THR A 126 -3.39 7.35 -17.42
CA THR A 126 -2.83 8.67 -17.70
C THR A 126 -3.25 9.73 -16.68
N SER A 127 -2.44 10.80 -16.55
CA SER A 127 -2.80 11.97 -15.73
C SER A 127 -4.12 12.62 -16.15
N ARG A 128 -4.45 12.59 -17.45
CA ARG A 128 -5.74 13.09 -17.97
C ARG A 128 -6.92 12.27 -17.45
N ARG A 129 -6.80 10.93 -17.45
CA ARG A 129 -7.83 10.04 -16.90
C ARG A 129 -8.01 10.28 -15.40
N VAL A 130 -6.92 10.39 -14.65
CA VAL A 130 -6.99 10.71 -13.22
C VAL A 130 -7.70 12.05 -12.98
N ALA A 131 -7.33 13.10 -13.73
CA ALA A 131 -7.96 14.41 -13.59
C ALA A 131 -9.46 14.39 -13.93
N SER A 132 -9.91 13.57 -14.89
CA SER A 132 -11.32 13.45 -15.27
C SER A 132 -12.19 12.82 -14.17
N LEU A 133 -11.61 12.12 -13.20
CA LEU A 133 -12.32 11.55 -12.06
C LEU A 133 -12.67 12.59 -10.99
N GLN A 134 -11.99 13.75 -10.96
CA GLN A 134 -12.16 14.75 -9.90
C GLN A 134 -13.62 15.15 -9.65
N PRO A 135 -14.46 15.50 -10.65
CA PRO A 135 -15.85 15.88 -10.40
C PRO A 135 -16.68 14.73 -9.81
N ARG A 136 -16.41 13.48 -10.25
CA ARG A 136 -17.11 12.29 -9.75
C ARG A 136 -16.71 11.96 -8.32
N ILE A 137 -15.42 12.08 -7.97
CA ILE A 137 -14.92 11.90 -6.61
C ILE A 137 -15.52 12.96 -5.68
N ALA A 138 -15.56 14.22 -6.13
CA ALA A 138 -16.17 15.31 -5.37
C ALA A 138 -17.64 15.05 -5.07
N ALA A 139 -18.43 14.65 -6.06
CA ALA A 139 -19.85 14.34 -5.90
C ALA A 139 -20.09 13.15 -4.97
N LEU A 140 -19.33 12.05 -5.15
CA LEU A 140 -19.40 10.87 -4.28
C LEU A 140 -19.04 11.24 -2.82
N THR A 141 -17.99 12.03 -2.63
CA THR A 141 -17.59 12.47 -1.28
C THR A 141 -18.69 13.28 -0.63
N ALA A 142 -19.31 14.24 -1.36
CA ALA A 142 -20.40 15.06 -0.85
C ALA A 142 -21.62 14.20 -0.45
N GLU A 143 -22.02 13.23 -1.27
CA GLU A 143 -23.10 12.27 -0.99
C GLU A 143 -22.85 11.47 0.29
N LEU A 144 -21.62 10.93 0.45
CA LEU A 144 -21.25 10.17 1.65
C LEU A 144 -21.23 11.06 2.91
N LEU A 145 -20.79 12.32 2.78
CA LEU A 145 -20.81 13.28 3.87
C LEU A 145 -22.24 13.70 4.26
N ASP A 146 -23.20 13.68 3.32
CA ASP A 146 -24.63 13.83 3.64
C ASP A 146 -25.09 12.68 4.56
N GLY A 147 -24.68 11.46 4.27
CA GLY A 147 -24.94 10.30 5.13
C GLY A 147 -24.31 10.43 6.52
N VAL A 148 -23.06 10.87 6.60
CA VAL A 148 -22.35 11.15 7.86
C VAL A 148 -23.11 12.19 8.71
N ALA A 149 -23.66 13.23 8.08
CA ALA A 149 -24.39 14.31 8.76
C ALA A 149 -25.66 13.83 9.50
N LEU A 150 -26.24 12.70 9.09
CA LEU A 150 -27.44 12.11 9.71
C LEU A 150 -27.17 11.49 11.09
N HIS A 151 -25.89 11.22 11.41
CA HIS A 151 -25.51 10.51 12.62
C HIS A 151 -24.67 11.40 13.55
N ARG A 152 -25.00 11.39 14.85
CA ARG A 152 -24.20 12.09 15.85
C ARG A 152 -22.83 11.42 16.07
N ARG A 153 -22.77 10.09 15.96
CA ARG A 153 -21.57 9.26 16.05
C ARG A 153 -21.49 8.36 14.84
N THR A 154 -20.32 8.29 14.21
CA THR A 154 -20.08 7.41 13.06
C THR A 154 -18.65 6.92 13.05
N ASP A 155 -18.40 5.80 12.38
CA ASP A 155 -17.04 5.35 12.04
C ASP A 155 -16.67 5.89 10.66
N LEU A 156 -15.67 6.77 10.60
CA LEU A 156 -15.21 7.36 9.34
C LEU A 156 -14.55 6.35 8.40
N MET A 157 -14.00 5.25 8.93
CA MET A 157 -13.42 4.22 8.05
C MET A 157 -14.50 3.60 7.18
N GLU A 158 -15.62 3.19 7.76
CA GLU A 158 -16.75 2.57 7.04
C GLU A 158 -17.61 3.57 6.29
N ALA A 159 -17.84 4.78 6.85
CA ALA A 159 -18.76 5.75 6.26
C ALA A 159 -18.15 6.57 5.12
N LEU A 160 -16.83 6.73 5.07
CA LEU A 160 -16.15 7.64 4.13
C LEU A 160 -14.85 7.06 3.55
N ALA A 161 -13.89 6.67 4.41
CA ALA A 161 -12.54 6.32 3.97
C ALA A 161 -12.53 5.10 3.04
N PHE A 162 -13.33 4.07 3.33
CA PHE A 162 -13.46 2.88 2.49
C PHE A 162 -14.32 3.12 1.23
N PRO A 163 -15.54 3.69 1.32
CA PRO A 163 -16.42 3.80 0.16
C PRO A 163 -15.85 4.58 -1.01
N VAL A 164 -15.09 5.66 -0.75
CA VAL A 164 -14.56 6.50 -1.84
C VAL A 164 -13.54 5.74 -2.69
N PRO A 165 -12.39 5.27 -2.18
CA PRO A 165 -11.39 4.60 -3.01
C PRO A 165 -11.92 3.30 -3.64
N PHE A 166 -12.76 2.56 -2.92
CA PHE A 166 -13.37 1.35 -3.45
C PHE A 166 -14.30 1.64 -4.64
N THR A 167 -15.11 2.69 -4.56
CA THR A 167 -15.98 3.08 -5.66
C THR A 167 -15.19 3.60 -6.85
N VAL A 168 -14.14 4.37 -6.61
CA VAL A 168 -13.26 4.90 -7.66
C VAL A 168 -12.56 3.77 -8.42
N ILE A 169 -12.02 2.77 -7.72
CA ILE A 169 -11.39 1.63 -8.40
C ILE A 169 -12.42 0.79 -9.18
N CYS A 170 -13.65 0.65 -8.66
CA CYS A 170 -14.74 0.03 -9.41
C CYS A 170 -15.07 0.78 -10.71
N TRP A 171 -15.06 2.12 -10.69
CA TRP A 171 -15.23 2.91 -11.91
C TRP A 171 -14.09 2.71 -12.91
N LEU A 172 -12.86 2.68 -12.41
CA LEU A 172 -11.68 2.48 -13.26
C LEU A 172 -11.66 1.11 -13.93
N ILE A 173 -12.07 0.06 -13.21
CA ILE A 173 -12.09 -1.31 -13.75
C ILE A 173 -13.39 -1.57 -14.53
N GLY A 174 -14.39 -0.69 -14.40
CA GLY A 174 -15.70 -0.86 -15.05
C GLY A 174 -16.57 -1.92 -14.39
N VAL A 175 -16.44 -2.10 -13.04
CA VAL A 175 -17.32 -3.00 -12.26
C VAL A 175 -18.71 -2.40 -12.15
N PRO A 176 -19.76 -3.11 -12.61
CA PRO A 176 -21.15 -2.64 -12.52
C PRO A 176 -21.58 -2.38 -11.06
N PRO A 177 -22.45 -1.41 -10.81
CA PRO A 177 -22.93 -1.10 -9.44
C PRO A 177 -23.51 -2.30 -8.71
N GLY A 178 -24.26 -3.18 -9.40
CA GLY A 178 -24.87 -4.38 -8.82
C GLY A 178 -23.87 -5.42 -8.30
N ASP A 179 -22.65 -5.42 -8.83
CA ASP A 179 -21.62 -6.43 -8.49
C ASP A 179 -20.68 -5.96 -7.37
N ARG A 180 -20.72 -4.66 -6.99
CA ARG A 180 -19.77 -4.06 -6.06
C ARG A 180 -19.79 -4.69 -4.67
N THR A 181 -20.94 -5.15 -4.19
CA THR A 181 -21.04 -5.80 -2.87
C THR A 181 -20.26 -7.11 -2.83
N VAL A 182 -20.41 -7.94 -3.86
CA VAL A 182 -19.67 -9.22 -3.97
C VAL A 182 -18.19 -8.95 -4.20
N PHE A 183 -17.88 -7.97 -5.03
CA PHE A 183 -16.50 -7.57 -5.32
C PHE A 183 -15.79 -7.02 -4.07
N ARG A 184 -16.47 -6.23 -3.21
CA ARG A 184 -16.00 -5.80 -1.90
C ARG A 184 -15.64 -6.98 -1.00
N ARG A 185 -16.52 -7.97 -0.91
CA ARG A 185 -16.29 -9.17 -0.09
C ARG A 185 -15.01 -9.91 -0.52
N TRP A 186 -14.84 -10.16 -1.81
CA TRP A 186 -13.63 -10.82 -2.31
C TRP A 186 -12.36 -10.00 -2.03
N SER A 187 -12.40 -8.70 -2.28
CA SER A 187 -11.28 -7.80 -2.02
C SER A 187 -10.86 -7.82 -0.56
N ASN A 188 -11.80 -7.73 0.37
CA ASN A 188 -11.52 -7.77 1.80
C ASN A 188 -10.88 -9.11 2.21
N LEU A 189 -11.33 -10.23 1.66
CA LEU A 189 -10.74 -11.55 1.92
C LEU A 189 -9.29 -11.62 1.40
N LEU A 190 -9.01 -11.11 0.20
CA LEU A 190 -7.66 -11.10 -0.37
C LEU A 190 -6.69 -10.26 0.46
N VAL A 191 -7.15 -9.12 0.99
CA VAL A 191 -6.32 -8.20 1.80
C VAL A 191 -6.10 -8.74 3.22
N SER A 192 -7.02 -9.56 3.74
CA SER A 192 -6.92 -10.12 5.10
C SER A 192 -5.68 -10.99 5.32
N GLY A 193 -5.10 -11.54 4.24
CA GLY A 193 -3.92 -12.41 4.30
C GLY A 193 -4.15 -13.74 5.04
N ALA A 194 -5.41 -14.04 5.40
CA ALA A 194 -5.76 -15.29 6.04
C ALA A 194 -5.68 -16.44 5.03
N GLY A 195 -4.79 -17.42 5.27
CA GLY A 195 -4.64 -18.61 4.46
C GLY A 195 -5.80 -19.59 4.62
N THR A 196 -7.05 -19.15 4.41
CA THR A 196 -8.25 -19.95 4.59
C THR A 196 -8.78 -20.45 3.25
N GLU A 197 -9.55 -21.54 3.29
CA GLU A 197 -10.29 -22.04 2.11
C GLU A 197 -11.23 -20.96 1.52
N GLU A 198 -11.74 -20.05 2.36
CA GLU A 198 -12.57 -18.92 1.93
C GLU A 198 -11.79 -17.95 1.05
N VAL A 199 -10.51 -17.64 1.38
CA VAL A 199 -9.64 -16.79 0.57
C VAL A 199 -9.35 -17.47 -0.77
N ARG A 200 -9.07 -18.77 -0.76
CA ARG A 200 -8.85 -19.52 -1.99
C ARG A 200 -10.08 -19.49 -2.90
N GLN A 201 -11.28 -19.71 -2.35
CA GLN A 201 -12.52 -19.64 -3.11
C GLN A 201 -12.77 -18.22 -3.64
N ALA A 202 -12.53 -17.19 -2.83
CA ALA A 202 -12.63 -15.78 -3.26
C ALA A 202 -11.69 -15.47 -4.43
N CYS A 203 -10.46 -16.01 -4.43
CA CYS A 203 -9.54 -15.88 -5.56
C CYS A 203 -10.11 -16.52 -6.84
N VAL A 204 -10.64 -17.75 -6.74
CA VAL A 204 -11.21 -18.46 -7.88
C VAL A 204 -12.41 -17.70 -8.45
N ASP A 205 -13.32 -17.25 -7.58
CA ASP A 205 -14.52 -16.50 -7.96
C ASP A 205 -14.16 -15.17 -8.62
N MET A 206 -13.19 -14.44 -8.04
CA MET A 206 -12.70 -13.18 -8.61
C MET A 206 -12.05 -13.36 -9.97
N ILE A 207 -11.23 -14.41 -10.17
CA ILE A 207 -10.63 -14.71 -11.46
C ILE A 207 -11.73 -15.00 -12.50
N GLY A 208 -12.73 -15.81 -12.15
CA GLY A 208 -13.86 -16.10 -13.02
C GLY A 208 -14.63 -14.85 -13.41
N TYR A 209 -14.93 -14.00 -12.44
CA TYR A 209 -15.60 -12.72 -12.65
C TYR A 209 -14.78 -11.79 -13.56
N LEU A 210 -13.49 -11.57 -13.25
CA LEU A 210 -12.62 -10.71 -14.05
C LEU A 210 -12.48 -11.22 -15.49
N ARG A 211 -12.42 -12.53 -15.72
CA ARG A 211 -12.40 -13.11 -17.06
C ARG A 211 -13.66 -12.72 -17.84
N THR A 212 -14.82 -12.89 -17.24
CA THR A 212 -16.12 -12.52 -17.86
C THR A 212 -16.18 -11.01 -18.13
N LEU A 213 -15.71 -10.19 -17.19
CA LEU A 213 -15.67 -8.73 -17.34
C LEU A 213 -14.75 -8.32 -18.50
N ILE A 214 -13.53 -8.90 -18.59
CA ILE A 214 -12.58 -8.67 -19.68
C ILE A 214 -13.18 -9.04 -21.04
N ASP A 215 -13.88 -10.18 -21.14
CA ASP A 215 -14.52 -10.62 -22.38
C ASP A 215 -15.64 -9.65 -22.78
N SER A 216 -16.43 -9.15 -21.83
CA SER A 216 -17.44 -8.14 -22.11
C SER A 216 -16.82 -6.83 -22.61
N LYS A 217 -15.71 -6.35 -21.99
CA LYS A 217 -14.99 -5.14 -22.44
C LYS A 217 -14.31 -5.31 -23.79
N ARG A 218 -13.93 -6.53 -24.15
CA ARG A 218 -13.41 -6.85 -25.48
C ARG A 218 -14.49 -6.75 -26.56
N ALA A 219 -15.71 -7.22 -26.25
CA ALA A 219 -16.85 -7.19 -27.17
C ALA A 219 -17.49 -5.79 -27.27
N ALA A 220 -17.59 -5.09 -26.16
CA ALA A 220 -18.22 -3.77 -26.06
C ALA A 220 -17.40 -2.88 -25.10
N PRO A 221 -16.41 -2.12 -25.61
CA PRO A 221 -15.58 -1.26 -24.77
C PRO A 221 -16.37 -0.07 -24.23
N ASP A 222 -16.10 0.27 -22.96
CA ASP A 222 -16.61 1.44 -22.27
C ASP A 222 -15.49 2.47 -22.02
N ASP A 223 -15.83 3.63 -21.49
CA ASP A 223 -14.84 4.63 -21.02
C ASP A 223 -14.29 4.26 -19.64
N ASP A 224 -13.61 3.12 -19.56
CA ASP A 224 -12.93 2.67 -18.35
C ASP A 224 -11.50 2.16 -18.67
N LEU A 225 -10.68 2.06 -17.60
CA LEU A 225 -9.28 1.66 -17.72
C LEU A 225 -9.15 0.21 -18.22
N LEU A 226 -10.04 -0.70 -17.82
CA LEU A 226 -9.97 -2.10 -18.25
C LEU A 226 -10.25 -2.23 -19.74
N SER A 227 -11.20 -1.48 -20.29
CA SER A 227 -11.45 -1.37 -21.73
C SER A 227 -10.21 -0.90 -22.47
N ASP A 228 -9.53 0.14 -21.95
CA ASP A 228 -8.28 0.61 -22.55
C ASP A 228 -7.19 -0.48 -22.47
N LEU A 229 -7.02 -1.15 -21.34
CA LEU A 229 -6.01 -2.20 -21.19
C LEU A 229 -6.22 -3.38 -22.15
N VAL A 230 -7.48 -3.77 -22.38
CA VAL A 230 -7.85 -4.83 -23.31
C VAL A 230 -7.45 -4.48 -24.75
N HIS A 231 -7.52 -3.20 -25.12
CA HIS A 231 -7.28 -2.73 -26.48
C HIS A 231 -5.90 -2.07 -26.67
N THR A 232 -5.18 -1.76 -25.58
CA THR A 232 -3.87 -1.10 -25.64
C THR A 232 -2.83 -1.99 -26.31
N THR A 233 -2.10 -1.39 -27.23
CA THR A 233 -0.89 -1.96 -27.84
C THR A 233 0.29 -1.00 -27.66
N ALA A 234 1.48 -1.57 -27.46
CA ALA A 234 2.74 -0.84 -27.42
C ALA A 234 3.79 -1.64 -28.20
N ASP A 235 4.31 -1.05 -29.28
CA ASP A 235 5.30 -1.67 -30.15
C ASP A 235 4.87 -3.05 -30.68
N GLY A 236 3.57 -3.20 -30.97
CA GLY A 236 2.97 -4.47 -31.42
C GLY A 236 2.62 -5.46 -30.32
N GLU A 237 2.99 -5.18 -29.06
CA GLU A 237 2.71 -6.03 -27.90
C GLU A 237 1.37 -5.67 -27.23
N ARG A 238 0.76 -6.67 -26.61
CA ARG A 238 -0.47 -6.56 -25.80
C ARG A 238 -0.33 -7.35 -24.51
N LEU A 239 -1.20 -7.06 -23.54
CA LEU A 239 -1.36 -7.93 -22.37
C LEU A 239 -2.01 -9.24 -22.77
N THR A 240 -1.47 -10.35 -22.31
CA THR A 240 -2.10 -11.68 -22.43
C THR A 240 -3.36 -11.74 -21.55
N PRO A 241 -4.26 -12.73 -21.76
CA PRO A 241 -5.44 -12.89 -20.89
C PRO A 241 -5.11 -13.01 -19.41
N ASP A 242 -4.06 -13.76 -19.07
CA ASP A 242 -3.63 -13.93 -17.67
C ASP A 242 -3.02 -12.65 -17.09
N GLU A 243 -2.25 -11.90 -17.87
CA GLU A 243 -1.73 -10.59 -17.47
C GLU A 243 -2.84 -9.56 -17.27
N LEU A 244 -3.91 -9.57 -18.08
CA LEU A 244 -5.07 -8.70 -17.89
C LEU A 244 -5.79 -9.02 -16.58
N ILE A 245 -6.05 -10.29 -16.27
CA ILE A 245 -6.66 -10.72 -15.01
C ILE A 245 -5.78 -10.31 -13.83
N SER A 246 -4.49 -10.64 -13.90
CA SER A 246 -3.52 -10.33 -12.87
C SER A 246 -3.41 -8.82 -12.62
N MET A 247 -3.39 -8.03 -13.69
CA MET A 247 -3.30 -6.57 -13.61
C MET A 247 -4.57 -5.96 -13.03
N ALA A 248 -5.76 -6.42 -13.44
CA ALA A 248 -7.03 -5.97 -12.88
C ALA A 248 -7.12 -6.28 -11.37
N CYS A 249 -6.68 -7.48 -10.96
CA CYS A 249 -6.59 -7.84 -9.55
C CYS A 249 -5.60 -6.97 -8.78
N LEU A 250 -4.40 -6.72 -9.35
CA LEU A 250 -3.42 -5.82 -8.75
C LEU A 250 -3.98 -4.42 -8.54
N LEU A 251 -4.61 -3.84 -9.57
CA LEU A 251 -5.19 -2.50 -9.50
C LEU A 251 -6.27 -2.43 -8.43
N LEU A 252 -7.08 -3.47 -8.30
CA LEU A 252 -8.08 -3.56 -7.25
C LEU A 252 -7.43 -3.54 -5.86
N VAL A 253 -6.57 -4.52 -5.57
CA VAL A 253 -6.01 -4.72 -4.22
C VAL A 253 -5.11 -3.54 -3.82
N ALA A 254 -4.22 -3.09 -4.71
CA ALA A 254 -3.31 -1.99 -4.42
C ALA A 254 -3.98 -0.61 -4.46
N GLY A 255 -5.06 -0.46 -5.22
CA GLY A 255 -5.65 0.84 -5.54
C GLY A 255 -6.59 1.39 -4.48
N HIS A 256 -7.23 0.55 -3.65
CA HIS A 256 -8.18 1.10 -2.67
C HIS A 256 -7.65 1.07 -1.24
N GLU A 257 -7.14 -0.05 -0.74
CA GLU A 257 -6.78 -0.21 0.67
C GLU A 257 -5.73 0.80 1.14
N THR A 258 -4.74 1.10 0.31
CA THR A 258 -3.73 2.11 0.62
C THR A 258 -4.32 3.52 0.74
N THR A 259 -5.26 3.87 -0.13
CA THR A 259 -5.93 5.18 -0.09
C THR A 259 -6.94 5.27 1.05
N VAL A 260 -7.61 4.17 1.41
CA VAL A 260 -8.43 4.07 2.64
C VAL A 260 -7.59 4.46 3.86
N ASN A 261 -6.41 3.88 3.97
CA ASN A 261 -5.50 4.15 5.09
C ASN A 261 -4.94 5.58 5.04
N LEU A 262 -4.65 6.14 3.86
CA LEU A 262 -4.25 7.54 3.72
C LEU A 262 -5.32 8.49 4.25
N ILE A 263 -6.58 8.26 3.90
CA ILE A 263 -7.70 9.09 4.36
C ILE A 263 -7.90 8.95 5.88
N GLY A 264 -7.91 7.73 6.39
CA GLY A 264 -8.09 7.48 7.83
C GLY A 264 -6.95 8.06 8.67
N ASN A 265 -5.69 7.81 8.27
CA ASN A 265 -4.51 8.29 8.98
C ASN A 265 -4.39 9.82 8.90
N GLY A 266 -4.69 10.41 7.73
CA GLY A 266 -4.72 11.87 7.55
C GLY A 266 -5.80 12.52 8.40
N ALA A 267 -7.00 11.93 8.48
CA ALA A 267 -8.06 12.42 9.37
C ALA A 267 -7.64 12.35 10.84
N LEU A 268 -7.05 11.21 11.29
CA LEU A 268 -6.52 11.08 12.65
C LEU A 268 -5.43 12.10 12.94
N ALA A 269 -4.52 12.35 11.98
CA ALA A 269 -3.48 13.35 12.14
C ALA A 269 -4.08 14.74 12.37
N LEU A 270 -5.13 15.11 11.65
CA LEU A 270 -5.82 16.40 11.82
C LEU A 270 -6.63 16.49 13.13
N PHE A 271 -7.19 15.39 13.62
CA PHE A 271 -7.81 15.37 14.95
C PHE A 271 -6.79 15.56 16.08
N ARG A 272 -5.57 15.04 15.92
CA ARG A 272 -4.48 15.20 16.90
C ARG A 272 -3.76 16.55 16.82
N HIS A 273 -3.88 17.25 15.68
CA HIS A 273 -3.19 18.50 15.40
C HIS A 273 -4.17 19.60 14.95
N PRO A 274 -5.05 20.10 15.86
CA PRO A 274 -6.08 21.08 15.52
C PRO A 274 -5.49 22.37 14.90
N GLN A 275 -4.30 22.78 15.29
CA GLN A 275 -3.60 23.93 14.70
C GLN A 275 -3.30 23.76 13.20
N VAL A 276 -3.00 22.55 12.74
CA VAL A 276 -2.80 22.25 11.31
C VAL A 276 -4.14 22.29 10.58
N ARG A 277 -5.21 21.77 11.20
CA ARG A 277 -6.57 21.85 10.65
C ARG A 277 -7.00 23.32 10.46
N ASP A 278 -6.73 24.19 11.42
CA ASP A 278 -7.06 25.61 11.33
C ASP A 278 -6.26 26.33 10.23
N GLN A 279 -5.00 25.96 10.01
CA GLN A 279 -4.21 26.44 8.87
C GLN A 279 -4.84 26.04 7.54
N LEU A 280 -5.21 24.76 7.38
CA LEU A 280 -5.86 24.23 6.16
C LEU A 280 -7.26 24.84 5.92
N ALA A 281 -8.00 25.18 6.96
CA ALA A 281 -9.27 25.89 6.87
C ALA A 281 -9.09 27.34 6.40
N SER A 282 -7.97 27.99 6.76
CA SER A 282 -7.67 29.36 6.38
C SER A 282 -7.07 29.50 4.98
N ASP A 283 -6.38 28.46 4.49
CA ASP A 283 -5.74 28.46 3.17
C ASP A 283 -5.84 27.06 2.50
N GLU A 284 -6.80 26.93 1.60
CA GLU A 284 -7.00 25.69 0.84
C GLU A 284 -5.82 25.32 -0.09
N SER A 285 -4.95 26.26 -0.42
CA SER A 285 -3.78 26.01 -1.26
C SER A 285 -2.73 25.11 -0.58
N LEU A 286 -2.81 24.94 0.74
CA LEU A 286 -1.92 24.10 1.53
C LEU A 286 -2.24 22.59 1.45
N TRP A 287 -3.41 22.20 0.97
CA TRP A 287 -3.81 20.79 0.92
C TRP A 287 -2.85 19.87 0.15
N PRO A 288 -2.27 20.26 -1.00
CA PRO A 288 -1.29 19.40 -1.67
C PRO A 288 -0.07 19.10 -0.80
N ALA A 289 0.48 20.09 -0.10
CA ALA A 289 1.60 19.91 0.82
C ALA A 289 1.20 19.06 2.05
N ALA A 290 0.00 19.27 2.58
CA ALA A 290 -0.53 18.49 3.69
C ALA A 290 -0.64 17.00 3.34
N ILE A 291 -1.08 16.64 2.13
CA ILE A 291 -1.15 15.23 1.68
C ILE A 291 0.26 14.60 1.66
N GLU A 292 1.27 15.30 1.16
CA GLU A 292 2.65 14.79 1.18
C GLU A 292 3.16 14.61 2.61
N GLU A 293 2.81 15.52 3.52
CA GLU A 293 3.18 15.39 4.93
C GLU A 293 2.43 14.27 5.64
N PHE A 294 1.16 14.01 5.35
CA PHE A 294 0.43 12.86 5.90
C PHE A 294 1.04 11.55 5.43
N LEU A 295 1.43 11.47 4.15
CA LEU A 295 2.14 10.32 3.58
C LEU A 295 3.50 10.07 4.25
N ARG A 296 4.21 11.12 4.64
CA ARG A 296 5.46 11.04 5.39
C ARG A 296 5.22 10.68 6.87
N TYR A 297 4.29 11.38 7.53
CA TYR A 297 4.10 11.35 8.98
C TYR A 297 3.55 10.01 9.48
N ASP A 298 2.49 9.51 8.86
CA ASP A 298 1.90 8.19 9.15
C ASP A 298 1.24 7.61 7.88
N GLY A 299 2.07 7.37 6.87
CA GLY A 299 1.64 6.90 5.56
C GLY A 299 0.98 5.52 5.62
N PRO A 300 0.23 5.15 4.57
CA PRO A 300 -0.57 3.93 4.53
C PRO A 300 0.25 2.64 4.49
N LEU A 301 1.55 2.73 4.21
CA LEU A 301 2.46 1.59 4.16
C LEU A 301 3.61 1.78 5.14
N THR A 302 3.76 0.85 6.08
CA THR A 302 4.94 0.79 6.96
C THR A 302 6.15 0.27 6.19
N ASN A 303 5.97 -0.76 5.36
CA ASN A 303 7.05 -1.40 4.60
C ASN A 303 6.68 -1.49 3.12
N ALA A 304 7.70 -1.39 2.26
CA ALA A 304 7.57 -1.71 0.85
C ALA A 304 7.34 -3.23 0.66
N THR A 305 6.82 -3.61 -0.52
CA THR A 305 6.73 -5.01 -0.91
C THR A 305 8.12 -5.66 -0.92
N TRP A 306 8.20 -6.93 -0.53
CA TRP A 306 9.44 -7.67 -0.38
C TRP A 306 10.28 -7.70 -1.65
N ARG A 307 11.58 -7.82 -1.43
CA ARG A 307 12.61 -8.01 -2.46
C ARG A 307 13.56 -9.13 -2.03
N PHE A 308 14.27 -9.67 -3.01
CA PHE A 308 15.27 -10.73 -2.80
C PHE A 308 16.60 -10.28 -3.40
N THR A 309 17.69 -10.50 -2.68
CA THR A 309 19.03 -10.26 -3.20
C THR A 309 19.39 -11.32 -4.24
N THR A 310 19.80 -10.90 -5.45
CA THR A 310 20.30 -11.80 -6.50
C THR A 310 21.81 -11.97 -6.46
N GLU A 311 22.50 -11.13 -5.68
CA GLU A 311 23.91 -11.16 -5.35
C GLU A 311 24.14 -10.44 -4.00
N PRO A 312 25.32 -10.52 -3.38
CA PRO A 312 25.57 -9.79 -2.14
C PRO A 312 25.43 -8.28 -2.30
N VAL A 313 24.65 -7.64 -1.42
CA VAL A 313 24.35 -6.19 -1.45
C VAL A 313 24.93 -5.52 -0.22
N ARG A 314 25.79 -4.51 -0.42
CA ARG A 314 26.31 -3.67 0.68
C ARG A 314 25.35 -2.56 1.04
N VAL A 315 25.03 -2.44 2.34
CA VAL A 315 24.16 -1.43 2.91
C VAL A 315 24.93 -0.77 4.07
N GLY A 316 25.54 0.38 3.83
CA GLY A 316 26.47 0.96 4.76
C GLY A 316 27.69 0.03 5.03
N ASP A 317 27.89 -0.31 6.30
CA ASP A 317 28.91 -1.26 6.75
C ASP A 317 28.44 -2.73 6.81
N VAL A 318 27.18 -3.00 6.51
CA VAL A 318 26.57 -4.35 6.48
C VAL A 318 26.59 -4.90 5.05
N VAL A 319 26.80 -6.22 4.90
CA VAL A 319 26.63 -6.94 3.64
C VAL A 319 25.48 -7.92 3.79
N ILE A 320 24.40 -7.72 3.03
CA ILE A 320 23.30 -8.67 2.90
C ILE A 320 23.73 -9.74 1.90
N PRO A 321 23.76 -11.04 2.27
CA PRO A 321 24.13 -12.11 1.37
C PRO A 321 23.14 -12.28 0.21
N GLU A 322 23.55 -13.03 -0.83
CA GLU A 322 22.67 -13.48 -1.91
C GLU A 322 21.54 -14.39 -1.37
N GLY A 323 20.37 -14.28 -1.96
CA GLY A 323 19.19 -15.12 -1.65
C GLY A 323 18.44 -14.71 -0.39
N GLU A 324 18.78 -13.58 0.20
CA GLU A 324 18.14 -13.06 1.40
C GLU A 324 16.90 -12.20 1.05
N LEU A 325 15.91 -12.29 1.93
CA LEU A 325 14.73 -11.43 1.88
C LEU A 325 15.05 -10.05 2.45
N VAL A 326 14.62 -8.98 1.78
CA VAL A 326 14.83 -7.60 2.20
C VAL A 326 13.50 -6.87 2.35
N THR A 327 13.29 -6.29 3.52
CA THR A 327 12.15 -5.42 3.86
C THR A 327 12.65 -3.99 4.01
N ILE A 328 12.17 -3.08 3.18
CA ILE A 328 12.50 -1.66 3.26
C ILE A 328 11.36 -0.95 4.00
N SER A 329 11.68 -0.41 5.20
CA SER A 329 10.68 0.29 6.01
C SER A 329 10.50 1.74 5.53
N LEU A 330 9.42 1.96 4.77
CA LEU A 330 9.04 3.30 4.30
C LEU A 330 8.71 4.23 5.47
N GLY A 331 7.96 3.72 6.46
CA GLY A 331 7.58 4.49 7.64
C GLY A 331 8.78 4.87 8.53
N ALA A 332 9.78 4.00 8.66
CA ALA A 332 11.00 4.34 9.39
C ALA A 332 11.84 5.38 8.63
N ALA A 333 12.06 5.16 7.34
CA ALA A 333 12.85 6.02 6.49
C ALA A 333 12.23 7.42 6.31
N ALA A 334 10.89 7.51 6.28
CA ALA A 334 10.16 8.78 6.22
C ALA A 334 10.30 9.62 7.52
N ARG A 335 10.77 9.00 8.60
CA ARG A 335 11.05 9.67 9.90
C ARG A 335 12.54 9.68 10.23
N ASP A 336 13.41 9.62 9.23
CA ASP A 336 14.84 9.69 9.43
C ASP A 336 15.28 11.12 9.76
N PRO A 337 15.92 11.37 10.93
CA PRO A 337 16.39 12.70 11.32
C PRO A 337 17.55 13.21 10.45
N GLU A 338 18.26 12.33 9.75
CA GLU A 338 19.29 12.76 8.79
C GLU A 338 18.67 13.37 7.52
N ARG A 339 17.39 13.04 7.24
CA ARG A 339 16.64 13.59 6.10
C ARG A 339 15.68 14.71 6.49
N HIS A 340 15.05 14.61 7.66
CA HIS A 340 13.99 15.52 8.09
C HIS A 340 14.29 16.05 9.50
N GLU A 341 14.39 17.35 9.64
CA GLU A 341 14.46 17.98 10.95
C GLU A 341 13.15 17.76 11.72
N ASN A 342 13.23 17.40 13.01
CA ASN A 342 12.06 17.09 13.86
C ASN A 342 11.07 16.12 13.18
N PRO A 343 11.50 14.90 12.79
CA PRO A 343 10.72 14.02 11.93
C PRO A 343 9.42 13.52 12.55
N ASP A 344 9.29 13.59 13.87
CA ASP A 344 8.10 13.17 14.61
C ASP A 344 7.05 14.29 14.77
N GLN A 345 7.32 15.48 14.24
CA GLN A 345 6.34 16.57 14.17
C GLN A 345 5.60 16.55 12.83
N LEU A 346 4.29 16.79 12.88
CA LEU A 346 3.47 17.05 11.71
C LEU A 346 3.66 18.52 11.29
N ASP A 347 4.26 18.74 10.13
CA ASP A 347 4.58 20.07 9.60
C ASP A 347 4.24 20.18 8.12
N ILE A 348 3.11 20.79 7.79
CA ILE A 348 2.65 20.95 6.39
C ILE A 348 3.47 21.98 5.59
N GLY A 349 4.37 22.71 6.23
CA GLY A 349 5.34 23.58 5.58
C GLY A 349 6.65 22.87 5.19
N ARG A 350 6.80 21.60 5.55
CA ARG A 350 7.99 20.80 5.28
C ARG A 350 8.19 20.55 3.78
N ASP A 351 9.46 20.65 3.33
CA ASP A 351 9.83 20.13 1.99
C ASP A 351 9.86 18.58 2.00
N ASN A 352 8.84 17.98 1.42
CA ASN A 352 8.70 16.54 1.21
C ASN A 352 9.16 16.10 -0.19
N SER A 353 9.90 16.93 -0.94
CA SER A 353 10.50 16.54 -2.22
C SER A 353 11.41 15.32 -2.05
N GLY A 354 11.31 14.36 -2.97
CA GLY A 354 12.03 13.09 -2.85
C GLY A 354 11.44 12.11 -1.85
N GLY A 355 10.26 12.37 -1.27
CA GLY A 355 9.58 11.43 -0.38
C GLY A 355 9.41 10.05 -0.99
N ILE A 356 9.53 8.98 -0.17
CA ILE A 356 9.51 7.58 -0.61
C ILE A 356 8.22 6.83 -0.25
N ALA A 357 7.17 7.53 0.19
CA ALA A 357 5.89 6.92 0.54
C ALA A 357 5.26 6.13 -0.63
N PHE A 358 5.53 6.55 -1.87
CA PHE A 358 5.13 5.85 -3.10
C PHE A 358 6.23 4.95 -3.68
N GLY A 359 7.25 4.62 -2.90
CA GLY A 359 8.43 3.91 -3.35
C GLY A 359 9.37 4.78 -4.21
N HIS A 360 10.36 4.14 -4.85
CA HIS A 360 11.33 4.77 -5.73
C HIS A 360 11.78 3.79 -6.82
N GLY A 361 12.40 4.30 -7.91
CA GLY A 361 12.87 3.49 -9.04
C GLY A 361 11.74 2.99 -9.93
N ILE A 362 11.97 1.88 -10.61
CA ILE A 362 11.05 1.33 -11.63
C ILE A 362 9.68 0.95 -11.08
N HIS A 363 9.60 0.59 -9.80
CA HIS A 363 8.37 0.25 -9.10
C HIS A 363 7.71 1.44 -8.39
N HIS A 364 8.10 2.69 -8.65
CA HIS A 364 7.37 3.85 -8.13
C HIS A 364 5.87 3.73 -8.43
N CYS A 365 5.02 4.02 -7.44
CA CYS A 365 3.58 3.79 -7.51
C CYS A 365 2.94 4.44 -8.74
N LEU A 366 2.26 3.64 -9.55
CA LEU A 366 1.51 4.14 -10.71
C LEU A 366 0.31 4.98 -10.28
N GLY A 367 -0.36 4.57 -9.17
CA GLY A 367 -1.55 5.20 -8.63
C GLY A 367 -1.30 6.49 -7.82
N ALA A 368 -0.02 6.92 -7.66
CA ALA A 368 0.31 8.07 -6.82
C ALA A 368 -0.50 9.35 -7.14
N PRO A 369 -0.73 9.74 -8.41
CA PRO A 369 -1.57 10.90 -8.72
C PRO A 369 -3.02 10.74 -8.27
N LEU A 370 -3.58 9.52 -8.38
CA LEU A 370 -4.96 9.23 -7.97
C LEU A 370 -5.10 9.26 -6.44
N ALA A 371 -4.19 8.61 -5.71
CA ALA A 371 -4.20 8.61 -4.25
C ALA A 371 -4.11 10.04 -3.66
N ARG A 372 -3.26 10.89 -4.26
CA ARG A 372 -3.16 12.31 -3.89
C ARG A 372 -4.47 13.07 -4.14
N LEU A 373 -5.09 12.82 -5.29
CA LEU A 373 -6.36 13.45 -5.64
C LEU A 373 -7.46 13.04 -4.66
N GLU A 374 -7.63 11.75 -4.41
CA GLU A 374 -8.64 11.22 -3.50
C GLU A 374 -8.41 11.72 -2.07
N GLY A 375 -7.19 11.58 -1.53
CA GLY A 375 -6.84 12.04 -0.19
C GLY A 375 -7.16 13.52 0.00
N ARG A 376 -6.75 14.36 -0.96
CA ARG A 376 -7.04 15.80 -0.94
C ARG A 376 -8.54 16.08 -0.96
N MET A 377 -9.27 15.50 -1.94
CA MET A 377 -10.70 15.77 -2.12
C MET A 377 -11.53 15.34 -0.91
N VAL A 378 -11.23 14.17 -0.35
CA VAL A 378 -11.99 13.63 0.78
C VAL A 378 -11.70 14.42 2.06
N LEU A 379 -10.43 14.64 2.39
CA LEU A 379 -10.06 15.30 3.64
C LEU A 379 -10.46 16.79 3.62
N SER A 380 -10.28 17.49 2.49
CA SER A 380 -10.70 18.90 2.42
C SER A 380 -12.21 19.05 2.60
N GLN A 381 -13.03 18.25 1.90
CA GLN A 381 -14.48 18.33 2.04
C GLN A 381 -14.95 17.91 3.44
N LEU A 382 -14.35 16.89 4.04
CA LEU A 382 -14.68 16.42 5.39
C LEU A 382 -14.54 17.56 6.40
N PHE A 383 -13.35 18.19 6.45
CA PHE A 383 -13.06 19.21 7.47
C PHE A 383 -13.65 20.58 7.16
N THR A 384 -13.94 20.88 5.89
CA THR A 384 -14.75 22.07 5.53
C THR A 384 -16.19 21.92 5.99
N ARG A 385 -16.77 20.72 5.81
CA ARG A 385 -18.18 20.47 6.17
C ARG A 385 -18.40 20.29 7.66
N PHE A 386 -17.43 19.69 8.36
CA PHE A 386 -17.52 19.39 9.79
C PHE A 386 -16.34 20.00 10.57
N PRO A 387 -16.28 21.34 10.70
CA PRO A 387 -15.16 22.01 11.37
C PRO A 387 -15.06 21.65 12.86
N ASP A 388 -16.17 21.28 13.50
CA ASP A 388 -16.25 20.92 14.92
C ASP A 388 -16.18 19.41 15.18
N MET A 389 -15.97 18.61 14.13
CA MET A 389 -15.84 17.16 14.27
C MET A 389 -14.67 16.81 15.18
N ARG A 390 -14.87 15.81 16.04
CA ARG A 390 -13.84 15.33 16.98
C ARG A 390 -13.92 13.81 17.15
N LEU A 391 -12.86 13.23 17.69
CA LEU A 391 -12.85 11.82 18.06
C LEU A 391 -13.94 11.53 19.10
N ALA A 392 -14.60 10.37 18.96
CA ALA A 392 -15.59 9.87 19.89
C ALA A 392 -14.98 9.03 21.04
N VAL A 393 -13.67 8.75 20.94
CA VAL A 393 -12.86 7.98 21.91
C VAL A 393 -11.52 8.67 22.11
N ALA A 394 -10.80 8.32 23.17
CA ALA A 394 -9.44 8.83 23.35
C ALA A 394 -8.48 8.27 22.26
N PRO A 395 -7.47 9.04 21.82
CA PRO A 395 -6.57 8.60 20.73
C PRO A 395 -5.81 7.31 21.02
N ASP A 396 -5.59 6.95 22.28
CA ASP A 396 -4.92 5.73 22.73
C ASP A 396 -5.86 4.50 22.80
N GLU A 397 -7.16 4.72 22.71
CA GLU A 397 -8.14 3.63 22.57
C GLU A 397 -8.26 3.14 21.13
N LEU A 398 -7.82 3.92 20.13
CA LEU A 398 -7.83 3.53 18.73
C LEU A 398 -6.92 2.33 18.48
N ARG A 399 -7.38 1.42 17.64
CA ARG A 399 -6.66 0.20 17.27
C ARG A 399 -6.13 0.28 15.85
N TRP A 400 -4.85 -0.07 15.71
CA TRP A 400 -4.19 -0.22 14.44
C TRP A 400 -4.19 -1.68 14.02
N ARG A 401 -4.44 -1.94 12.75
CA ARG A 401 -4.39 -3.28 12.17
C ARG A 401 -3.01 -3.90 12.31
N SER A 402 -2.94 -5.18 12.67
CA SER A 402 -1.70 -5.94 12.74
C SER A 402 -1.29 -6.39 11.35
N SER A 403 -0.51 -5.56 10.65
CA SER A 403 -0.04 -5.84 9.29
C SER A 403 1.43 -5.46 9.13
N LEU A 404 2.21 -6.35 8.49
CA LEU A 404 3.61 -6.09 8.16
C LEU A 404 3.78 -4.98 7.11
N MET A 405 2.79 -4.80 6.26
CA MET A 405 2.87 -3.88 5.13
C MET A 405 2.01 -2.63 5.34
N MET A 406 0.76 -2.82 5.76
CA MET A 406 -0.22 -1.75 5.85
C MET A 406 -0.17 -1.05 7.21
N ARG A 407 -0.36 0.26 7.20
CA ARG A 407 -0.57 1.09 8.37
C ARG A 407 -1.96 1.71 8.27
N GLY A 408 -2.93 1.16 8.99
CA GLY A 408 -4.31 1.62 8.94
C GLY A 408 -5.05 1.31 10.24
N LEU A 409 -6.06 2.11 10.53
CA LEU A 409 -6.95 1.94 11.67
C LEU A 409 -7.96 0.81 11.43
N GLU A 410 -8.37 0.13 12.50
CA GLU A 410 -9.51 -0.80 12.46
C GLU A 410 -10.81 -0.02 12.32
N GLU A 411 -10.95 1.07 13.09
CA GLU A 411 -12.08 2.01 13.08
C GLU A 411 -11.62 3.42 13.44
N LEU A 412 -12.37 4.44 13.03
CA LEU A 412 -12.15 5.83 13.39
C LEU A 412 -13.46 6.47 13.84
N PRO A 413 -13.90 6.20 15.08
CA PRO A 413 -15.17 6.70 15.60
C PRO A 413 -15.08 8.20 15.90
N VAL A 414 -16.02 8.97 15.36
CA VAL A 414 -16.10 10.43 15.51
C VAL A 414 -17.46 10.89 15.97
N LEU A 415 -17.50 12.10 16.53
CA LEU A 415 -18.70 12.88 16.79
C LEU A 415 -18.78 14.02 15.78
N THR A 416 -19.90 14.14 15.08
CA THR A 416 -20.13 15.14 14.03
C THR A 416 -20.49 16.52 14.59
N LYS A 417 -20.91 16.55 15.85
CA LYS A 417 -21.30 17.77 16.61
C LYS A 417 -20.86 17.65 18.06
#